data_3ee993bd7b8daf161d73e6ea0575c7bd
#
_entry.id   3ee993bd7b8daf161d73e6ea0575c7bd
#
_cell.length_a   1.000
_cell.length_b   1.000
_cell.length_c   1.000
_cell.angle_alpha   90.00
_cell.angle_beta   90.00
_cell.angle_gamma   90.00
#
_symmetry.space_group_name_H-M   'P 1'
#
loop_
_entity.id
_entity.type
_entity.pdbx_description
1 polymer ?
#
loop_
_entity_poly.entity_id
_entity_poly.type
_entity_poly.pdbx_seq_one_letter_code
_entity_poly.pdbx_strand_id
1 'polypeptide(L)'
;MRMHHVGVVVKDIKRSVAWYTTQFNVKTEYMDDSWAMVTFPNGGRLSFVLKDQHPPHFCLETPDAGWYGELKEHRDGTRTSYIKDPDGNVVELLLDNKV
;
A
#
# COMPACT_ATOMS: atom_id res chain seq x y z
N MET A 1 -9.63 -9.35 -9.45
CA MET A 1 -9.23 -8.11 -8.76
C MET A 1 -9.52 -8.26 -7.27
N ARG A 2 -8.57 -7.93 -6.44
CA ARG A 2 -8.79 -8.03 -4.99
C ARG A 2 -8.04 -6.92 -4.25
N MET A 3 -8.54 -6.60 -3.05
CA MET A 3 -7.91 -5.60 -2.19
C MET A 3 -6.55 -6.12 -1.71
N HIS A 4 -5.49 -5.36 -1.94
CA HIS A 4 -4.14 -5.70 -1.49
C HIS A 4 -3.81 -5.02 -0.17
N HIS A 5 -4.01 -3.71 -0.09
CA HIS A 5 -3.78 -2.97 1.14
C HIS A 5 -4.47 -1.61 1.11
N VAL A 6 -4.54 -0.99 2.29
CA VAL A 6 -4.93 0.40 2.45
C VAL A 6 -3.69 1.17 2.90
N GLY A 7 -3.42 2.31 2.25
CA GLY A 7 -2.30 3.17 2.60
C GLY A 7 -2.76 4.34 3.45
N VAL A 8 -2.16 4.49 4.63
CA VAL A 8 -2.44 5.59 5.54
C VAL A 8 -1.20 6.46 5.70
N VAL A 9 -1.42 7.76 5.81
CA VAL A 9 -0.34 8.72 6.02
C VAL A 9 -0.02 8.81 7.50
N VAL A 10 1.26 8.69 7.83
CA VAL A 10 1.76 8.81 9.20
C VAL A 10 2.93 9.79 9.24
N LYS A 11 3.23 10.27 10.42
CA LYS A 11 4.35 11.22 10.62
C LYS A 11 5.68 10.51 10.81
N ASP A 12 5.65 9.31 11.40
CA ASP A 12 6.85 8.55 11.75
C ASP A 12 6.53 7.07 11.53
N ILE A 13 7.24 6.44 10.60
CA ILE A 13 6.97 5.06 10.19
C ILE A 13 7.18 4.08 11.35
N LYS A 14 8.35 4.13 11.98
CA LYS A 14 8.71 3.17 13.03
C LYS A 14 7.80 3.29 14.24
N ARG A 15 7.47 4.51 14.62
CA ARG A 15 6.56 4.78 15.73
C ARG A 15 5.17 4.22 15.45
N SER A 16 4.68 4.40 14.23
CA SER A 16 3.36 3.89 13.84
C SER A 16 3.33 2.38 13.82
N VAL A 17 4.36 1.74 13.26
CA VAL A 17 4.45 0.27 13.27
C VAL A 17 4.44 -0.27 14.70
N ALA A 18 5.20 0.35 15.60
CA ALA A 18 5.23 -0.06 17.00
C ALA A 18 3.85 0.06 17.67
N TRP A 19 3.16 1.17 17.40
CA TRP A 19 1.82 1.38 17.96
C TRP A 19 0.82 0.32 17.47
N TYR A 20 0.80 0.07 16.15
CA TYR A 20 -0.12 -0.91 15.57
C TYR A 20 0.21 -2.33 16.03
N THR A 21 1.49 -2.65 16.19
CA THR A 21 1.92 -3.95 16.71
C THR A 21 1.43 -4.17 18.13
N THR A 22 1.53 -3.14 18.97
CA THR A 22 1.08 -3.20 20.36
C THR A 22 -0.44 -3.34 20.46
N GLN A 23 -1.18 -2.59 19.65
CA GLN A 23 -2.63 -2.56 19.74
C GLN A 23 -3.31 -3.77 19.08
N PHE A 24 -2.78 -4.23 17.95
CA PHE A 24 -3.51 -5.17 17.09
C PHE A 24 -2.73 -6.43 16.75
N ASN A 25 -1.54 -6.59 17.29
CA ASN A 25 -0.70 -7.78 17.04
C ASN A 25 -0.45 -8.02 15.54
N VAL A 26 -0.19 -6.96 14.79
CA VAL A 26 0.12 -7.06 13.37
C VAL A 26 1.54 -7.58 13.18
N LYS A 27 1.77 -8.21 12.03
CA LYS A 27 3.10 -8.67 11.62
C LYS A 27 3.69 -7.66 10.65
N THR A 28 4.93 -7.24 10.86
CA THR A 28 5.65 -6.37 9.94
C THR A 28 6.15 -7.20 8.76
N GLU A 29 5.67 -6.88 7.54
CA GLU A 29 6.17 -7.49 6.32
C GLU A 29 7.39 -6.75 5.79
N TYR A 30 7.37 -5.41 5.90
CA TYR A 30 8.47 -4.55 5.47
C TYR A 30 8.45 -3.27 6.29
N MET A 31 9.64 -2.72 6.56
CA MET A 31 9.74 -1.42 7.23
C MET A 31 11.09 -0.78 6.95
N ASP A 32 11.05 0.49 6.53
CA ASP A 32 12.20 1.38 6.54
C ASP A 32 11.73 2.76 7.00
N ASP A 33 12.57 3.79 6.91
CA ASP A 33 12.22 5.12 7.39
C ASP A 33 11.17 5.84 6.52
N SER A 34 10.91 5.33 5.31
CA SER A 34 10.03 6.00 4.35
C SER A 34 8.69 5.30 4.15
N TRP A 35 8.59 4.01 4.43
CA TRP A 35 7.31 3.31 4.37
C TRP A 35 7.38 1.96 5.09
N ALA A 36 6.22 1.38 5.34
CA ALA A 36 6.11 0.05 5.93
C ALA A 36 4.83 -0.63 5.47
N MET A 37 4.81 -1.95 5.58
CA MET A 37 3.64 -2.77 5.32
C MET A 37 3.47 -3.73 6.50
N VAL A 38 2.26 -3.78 7.06
CA VAL A 38 1.92 -4.70 8.15
C VAL A 38 0.72 -5.54 7.76
N THR A 39 0.67 -6.76 8.29
CA THR A 39 -0.42 -7.71 8.03
C THR A 39 -1.12 -8.04 9.36
N PHE A 40 -2.44 -7.98 9.34
CA PHE A 40 -3.28 -8.38 10.45
C PHE A 40 -3.38 -9.91 10.51
N PRO A 41 -3.73 -10.50 11.66
CA PRO A 41 -3.82 -11.96 11.78
C PRO A 41 -4.75 -12.63 10.77
N ASN A 42 -5.79 -11.91 10.31
CA ASN A 42 -6.74 -12.44 9.32
C ASN A 42 -6.36 -12.15 7.86
N GLY A 43 -5.18 -11.59 7.63
CA GLY A 43 -4.66 -11.37 6.29
C GLY A 43 -4.85 -9.97 5.71
N GLY A 44 -5.56 -9.07 6.39
CA GLY A 44 -5.67 -7.68 5.95
C GLY A 44 -4.34 -6.96 6.07
N ARG A 45 -4.07 -6.00 5.16
CA ARG A 45 -2.80 -5.26 5.13
C ARG A 45 -3.02 -3.76 5.21
N LEU A 46 -2.12 -3.08 5.92
CA LEU A 46 -1.99 -1.63 5.89
C LEU A 46 -0.57 -1.29 5.43
N SER A 47 -0.46 -0.25 4.60
CA SER A 47 0.83 0.38 4.35
C SER A 47 0.86 1.74 5.07
N PHE A 48 2.03 2.11 5.58
CA PHE A 48 2.26 3.42 6.18
C PHE A 48 3.17 4.22 5.26
N VAL A 49 2.74 5.43 4.93
CA VAL A 49 3.46 6.30 3.99
C VAL A 49 3.59 7.69 4.60
N LEU A 50 4.58 8.43 4.15
CA LEU A 50 4.81 9.81 4.60
C LEU A 50 4.06 10.77 3.68
N LYS A 51 3.54 11.84 4.27
CA LYS A 51 2.72 12.85 3.58
C LYS A 51 3.36 13.39 2.31
N ASP A 52 4.67 13.64 2.33
CA ASP A 52 5.38 14.24 1.21
C ASP A 52 5.75 13.26 0.11
N GLN A 53 5.53 11.96 0.33
CA GLN A 53 5.94 10.92 -0.59
C GLN A 53 4.77 10.20 -1.22
N HIS A 54 3.64 10.11 -0.52
CA HIS A 54 2.51 9.36 -1.04
C HIS A 54 1.21 9.82 -0.40
N PRO A 55 0.12 9.97 -1.16
CA PRO A 55 -1.19 10.27 -0.59
C PRO A 55 -1.81 9.05 0.07
N PRO A 56 -2.84 9.25 0.91
CA PRO A 56 -3.68 8.12 1.34
C PRO A 56 -4.27 7.43 0.12
N HIS A 57 -4.32 6.11 0.16
CA HIS A 57 -4.81 5.33 -0.98
C HIS A 57 -5.26 3.95 -0.53
N PHE A 58 -5.94 3.24 -1.41
CA PHE A 58 -6.05 1.80 -1.30
C PHE A 58 -5.52 1.17 -2.57
N CYS A 59 -5.09 -0.08 -2.47
CA CYS A 59 -4.44 -0.78 -3.56
C CYS A 59 -5.25 -2.02 -3.92
N LEU A 60 -5.56 -2.16 -5.20
CA LEU A 60 -6.20 -3.33 -5.76
C LEU A 60 -5.18 -4.11 -6.59
N GLU A 61 -5.17 -5.41 -6.43
CA GLU A 61 -4.29 -6.31 -7.18
C GLU A 61 -5.05 -6.87 -8.37
N THR A 62 -4.47 -6.74 -9.57
CA THR A 62 -5.11 -7.17 -10.81
C THR A 62 -4.08 -7.41 -11.90
N PRO A 63 -4.25 -8.43 -12.76
CA PRO A 63 -3.39 -8.60 -13.93
C PRO A 63 -3.57 -7.49 -14.96
N ASP A 64 -4.64 -6.69 -14.85
CA ASP A 64 -4.98 -5.64 -15.81
C ASP A 64 -4.54 -4.24 -15.36
N ALA A 65 -3.59 -4.16 -14.43
CA ALA A 65 -3.16 -2.87 -13.88
C ALA A 65 -2.72 -1.87 -14.97
N GLY A 66 -2.10 -2.36 -16.04
CA GLY A 66 -1.66 -1.51 -17.17
C GLY A 66 -2.79 -0.90 -17.98
N TRP A 67 -4.03 -1.38 -17.86
CA TRP A 67 -5.19 -0.82 -18.52
C TRP A 67 -5.61 0.53 -17.95
N TYR A 68 -5.28 0.76 -16.69
CA TYR A 68 -5.74 1.93 -15.94
C TYR A 68 -4.77 3.10 -16.02
N GLY A 69 -3.55 2.86 -16.49
CA GLY A 69 -2.54 3.90 -16.62
C GLY A 69 -1.16 3.33 -16.83
N GLU A 70 -0.18 4.21 -16.98
CA GLU A 70 1.20 3.81 -17.15
C GLU A 70 1.70 3.10 -15.88
N LEU A 71 2.31 1.92 -16.06
CA LEU A 71 2.89 1.18 -14.96
C LEU A 71 4.21 1.83 -14.54
N LYS A 72 4.35 2.05 -13.23
CA LYS A 72 5.56 2.55 -12.59
C LYS A 72 6.18 1.45 -11.76
N GLU A 73 7.47 1.24 -11.93
CA GLU A 73 8.19 0.25 -11.15
C GLU A 73 8.63 0.84 -9.81
N HIS A 74 8.45 0.07 -8.75
CA HIS A 74 8.89 0.43 -7.41
C HIS A 74 10.18 -0.31 -7.07
N ARG A 75 10.87 0.16 -6.01
CA ARG A 75 12.16 -0.40 -5.60
C ARG A 75 12.09 -1.86 -5.17
N ASP A 76 10.92 -2.37 -4.83
CA ASP A 76 10.72 -3.79 -4.49
C ASP A 76 10.43 -4.66 -5.70
N GLY A 77 10.48 -4.10 -6.91
CA GLY A 77 10.22 -4.81 -8.16
C GLY A 77 8.76 -4.88 -8.56
N THR A 78 7.85 -4.40 -7.72
CA THR A 78 6.43 -4.34 -8.09
C THR A 78 6.18 -3.21 -9.08
N ARG A 79 5.12 -3.33 -9.86
CA ARG A 79 4.69 -2.29 -10.81
C ARG A 79 3.23 -1.95 -10.57
N THR A 80 2.95 -0.64 -10.57
CA THR A 80 1.60 -0.14 -10.28
C THR A 80 1.22 0.98 -11.22
N SER A 81 -0.09 1.15 -11.41
CA SER A 81 -0.66 2.35 -12.00
C SER A 81 -1.54 3.04 -10.97
N TYR A 82 -1.87 4.30 -11.23
CA TYR A 82 -2.67 5.11 -10.30
C TYR A 82 -3.81 5.77 -11.05
N ILE A 83 -4.99 5.74 -10.45
CA ILE A 83 -6.14 6.50 -10.93
C ILE A 83 -6.77 7.22 -9.75
N LYS A 84 -7.67 8.14 -10.05
CA LYS A 84 -8.48 8.82 -9.02
C LYS A 84 -9.95 8.48 -9.25
N ASP A 85 -10.67 8.26 -8.16
CA ASP A 85 -12.12 8.10 -8.24
C ASP A 85 -12.77 9.48 -8.50
N PRO A 86 -14.11 9.56 -8.69
CA PRO A 86 -14.77 10.83 -8.96
C PRO A 86 -14.57 11.91 -7.90
N ASP A 87 -14.25 11.55 -6.68
CA ASP A 87 -14.03 12.48 -5.58
C ASP A 87 -12.55 12.73 -5.28
N GLY A 88 -11.65 12.23 -6.14
CA GLY A 88 -10.23 12.49 -6.02
C GLY A 88 -9.48 11.51 -5.12
N ASN A 89 -10.12 10.44 -4.65
CA ASN A 89 -9.44 9.42 -3.87
C ASN A 89 -8.50 8.61 -4.76
N VAL A 90 -7.27 8.39 -4.30
CA VAL A 90 -6.25 7.70 -5.07
C VAL A 90 -6.47 6.19 -4.96
N VAL A 91 -6.51 5.53 -6.12
CA VAL A 91 -6.57 4.07 -6.23
C VAL A 91 -5.30 3.60 -6.91
N GLU A 92 -4.56 2.76 -6.24
CA GLU A 92 -3.36 2.13 -6.79
C GLU A 92 -3.73 0.76 -7.36
N LEU A 93 -3.30 0.45 -8.57
CA LEU A 93 -3.52 -0.85 -9.20
C LEU A 93 -2.18 -1.57 -9.26
N LEU A 94 -2.05 -2.65 -8.51
CA LEU A 94 -0.83 -3.46 -8.44
C LEU A 94 -0.92 -4.58 -9.47
N LEU A 95 0.09 -4.65 -10.33
CA LEU A 95 0.14 -5.69 -11.34
C LEU A 95 0.37 -7.04 -10.69
N ASP A 96 -0.59 -7.93 -10.87
CA ASP A 96 -0.50 -9.31 -10.41
C ASP A 96 0.13 -10.14 -11.53
N ASN A 97 1.38 -10.55 -11.31
CA ASN A 97 2.12 -11.39 -12.25
C ASN A 97 1.89 -12.88 -12.03
N LYS A 98 1.09 -13.24 -11.05
CA LYS A 98 0.77 -14.63 -10.76
C LYS A 98 -0.39 -15.06 -11.63
N VAL A 99 -0.07 -15.54 -12.79
CA VAL A 99 -1.05 -16.04 -13.73
C VAL A 99 -1.07 -17.57 -13.63
#